data_3d194f69ce7c651a02f92220187ca074
#
_entry.id   3d194f69ce7c651a02f92220187ca074
#
_cell.length_a   1.000
_cell.length_b   1.000
_cell.length_c   1.000
_cell.angle_alpha   90.00
_cell.angle_beta   90.00
_cell.angle_gamma   90.00
#
_symmetry.space_group_name_H-M   'P 1'
#
loop_
_entity.id
_entity.type
_entity.pdbx_description
1 polymer ?
#
loop_
_entity_poly.entity_id
_entity_poly.type
_entity_poly.pdbx_seq_one_letter_code
_entity_poly.pdbx_strand_id
1 'polypeptide(L)'
;MIKSDFVHGVSGVAFVIVLILLFIATATSSGATANLVEPESTIPSQYAADIGHPTFVSPHTNPIAVHNGQVFVVNTPSATLDVIDANNRTITARVPVGIDPVSVAVRPDGQEIWVSNHISDSVSIVDNDPKSPTYLHVIATIQAFDQQSKATLFDEPMGIAFANNQKAYVALSSDNQIAVVDVAERKVIKRLTITAQDPRAIAVHNGKLYVIPFESNNKTQLSGGMKDSIDGDLVTFDAVAHSIVTNSKLSLGHVLDIVKHPDMPDRDLYVFDTETDELVETVDTLGTLLYGLTIDSMGRVFIAQTDARNDANGRAGTEKHGLKELMNRAFLNQITRVDLSDRSPKNTTFFDLEPSPPAQPAPGTALATPYGISISEDDSTLIVTTAGSDKVITMDANSGEVLGRVDVEAVPRGVALTS
;
A
#
# COMPACT_ATOMS: atom_id res chain seq x y z
N MET A 1 -8.09 -29.79 3.47
CA MET A 1 -8.05 -30.65 2.27
C MET A 1 -8.87 -29.94 1.21
N ILE A 2 -8.27 -29.01 0.50
CA ILE A 2 -8.91 -28.29 -0.61
C ILE A 2 -8.57 -29.09 -1.86
N LYS A 3 -9.60 -29.62 -2.50
CA LYS A 3 -9.45 -30.37 -3.75
C LYS A 3 -8.97 -29.44 -4.85
N SER A 4 -7.88 -29.84 -5.46
CA SER A 4 -7.35 -29.28 -6.69
C SER A 4 -8.24 -29.72 -7.85
N ASP A 5 -9.26 -28.95 -8.17
CA ASP A 5 -10.02 -29.10 -9.41
C ASP A 5 -10.05 -27.76 -10.18
N PHE A 6 -8.86 -27.23 -10.44
CA PHE A 6 -8.73 -26.08 -11.33
C PHE A 6 -7.47 -26.19 -12.18
N VAL A 7 -7.39 -27.23 -12.99
CA VAL A 7 -6.47 -27.25 -14.13
C VAL A 7 -7.02 -28.15 -15.21
N HIS A 8 -7.66 -27.57 -16.22
CA HIS A 8 -7.56 -28.12 -17.59
C HIS A 8 -7.81 -26.98 -18.58
N GLY A 9 -6.75 -26.52 -19.18
CA GLY A 9 -6.84 -25.87 -20.47
C GLY A 9 -6.28 -24.46 -20.61
N VAL A 10 -5.09 -24.17 -20.12
CA VAL A 10 -4.25 -23.11 -20.72
C VAL A 10 -2.80 -23.48 -20.48
N SER A 11 -2.04 -23.74 -21.52
CA SER A 11 -0.61 -23.92 -21.48
C SER A 11 0.05 -22.57 -21.22
N GLY A 12 0.73 -22.45 -20.07
CA GLY A 12 1.50 -21.25 -19.70
C GLY A 12 0.96 -20.51 -18.48
N VAL A 13 0.37 -21.19 -17.50
CA VAL A 13 -0.07 -20.53 -16.26
C VAL A 13 1.11 -20.50 -15.29
N ALA A 14 1.61 -19.30 -15.03
CA ALA A 14 2.40 -19.03 -13.85
C ALA A 14 1.57 -19.40 -12.61
N PHE A 15 2.10 -20.27 -11.74
CA PHE A 15 1.42 -20.62 -10.51
C PHE A 15 1.43 -19.40 -9.59
N VAL A 16 0.27 -18.80 -9.41
CA VAL A 16 0.05 -17.78 -8.39
C VAL A 16 0.02 -18.50 -7.04
N ILE A 17 1.10 -18.41 -6.27
CA ILE A 17 1.05 -18.78 -4.86
C ILE A 17 0.65 -17.53 -4.10
N VAL A 18 -0.63 -17.39 -3.82
CA VAL A 18 -1.11 -16.46 -2.82
C VAL A 18 -0.72 -17.05 -1.47
N LEU A 19 0.30 -16.49 -0.83
CA LEU A 19 0.70 -16.90 0.49
C LEU A 19 -0.30 -16.32 1.49
N ILE A 20 -1.37 -17.07 1.73
CA ILE A 20 -2.30 -16.80 2.80
C ILE A 20 -1.70 -17.40 4.05
N LEU A 21 -1.26 -16.59 5.02
CA LEU A 21 -0.98 -17.05 6.36
C LEU A 21 -2.31 -17.48 7.00
N LEU A 22 -2.71 -18.72 6.76
CA LEU A 22 -3.80 -19.37 7.47
C LEU A 22 -3.28 -19.77 8.85
N PHE A 23 -3.55 -19.00 9.86
CA PHE A 23 -3.67 -19.54 11.20
C PHE A 23 -5.00 -20.28 11.29
N ILE A 24 -4.98 -21.58 10.99
CA ILE A 24 -6.14 -22.44 11.17
C ILE A 24 -6.27 -22.72 12.68
N ALA A 25 -7.18 -22.04 13.33
CA ALA A 25 -7.80 -22.59 14.52
C ALA A 25 -8.95 -23.50 14.06
N THR A 26 -8.65 -24.72 13.69
CA THR A 26 -9.69 -25.73 13.43
C THR A 26 -10.24 -26.26 14.74
N ALA A 27 -11.38 -25.76 15.14
CA ALA A 27 -12.24 -26.50 16.04
C ALA A 27 -12.99 -27.56 15.23
N THR A 28 -12.42 -28.75 15.05
CA THR A 28 -13.16 -29.93 14.65
C THR A 28 -13.08 -30.99 15.74
N SER A 29 -14.20 -31.22 16.35
CA SER A 29 -14.41 -32.36 17.20
C SER A 29 -14.39 -33.66 16.38
N SER A 30 -13.30 -34.42 16.41
CA SER A 30 -13.25 -35.88 16.42
C SER A 30 -11.83 -36.40 16.42
N GLY A 31 -11.43 -36.98 17.46
CA GLY A 31 -10.40 -37.93 17.84
C GLY A 31 -9.34 -38.32 16.79
N ALA A 32 -8.20 -37.61 16.83
CA ALA A 32 -6.88 -38.17 16.63
C ALA A 32 -5.87 -37.23 17.29
N THR A 33 -5.32 -37.62 18.43
CA THR A 33 -4.26 -36.91 19.12
C THR A 33 -2.97 -37.03 18.30
N ALA A 34 -2.68 -36.06 17.45
CA ALA A 34 -1.32 -35.81 17.02
C ALA A 34 -0.70 -34.90 18.09
N ASN A 35 0.27 -35.41 18.84
CA ASN A 35 1.10 -34.59 19.72
C ASN A 35 1.95 -33.64 18.84
N LEU A 36 1.38 -32.47 18.57
CA LEU A 36 2.20 -31.32 18.14
C LEU A 36 2.95 -30.87 19.40
N VAL A 37 4.23 -31.11 19.44
CA VAL A 37 5.12 -30.46 20.39
C VAL A 37 5.17 -29.00 19.96
N GLU A 38 4.39 -28.16 20.61
CA GLU A 38 4.56 -26.71 20.50
C GLU A 38 5.99 -26.38 20.97
N PRO A 39 6.77 -25.58 20.22
CA PRO A 39 8.00 -25.07 20.76
C PRO A 39 7.64 -24.26 22.00
N GLU A 40 8.18 -24.65 23.15
CA GLU A 40 7.98 -23.93 24.41
C GLU A 40 8.37 -22.49 24.19
N SER A 41 7.39 -21.58 24.16
CA SER A 41 7.60 -20.17 24.26
C SER A 41 8.31 -19.90 25.59
N THR A 42 9.56 -19.45 25.53
CA THR A 42 10.33 -19.08 26.73
C THR A 42 9.85 -17.78 27.38
N ILE A 43 8.78 -17.17 26.85
CA ILE A 43 8.12 -16.00 27.46
C ILE A 43 7.17 -16.53 28.53
N PRO A 44 7.38 -16.17 29.82
CA PRO A 44 6.48 -16.56 30.89
C PRO A 44 5.05 -16.14 30.57
N SER A 45 4.09 -17.04 30.67
CA SER A 45 2.67 -16.83 30.35
C SER A 45 2.01 -15.66 31.10
N GLN A 46 2.59 -15.23 32.23
CA GLN A 46 2.11 -14.07 32.98
C GLN A 46 2.31 -12.74 32.26
N TYR A 47 3.24 -12.65 31.27
CA TYR A 47 3.42 -11.44 30.46
C TYR A 47 2.53 -11.43 29.21
N ALA A 48 2.04 -12.57 28.77
CA ALA A 48 1.14 -12.64 27.62
C ALA A 48 -0.26 -12.10 27.92
N ALA A 49 -0.65 -12.08 29.21
CA ALA A 49 -1.97 -11.60 29.64
C ALA A 49 -2.05 -10.07 29.76
N ASP A 50 -0.91 -9.39 29.93
CA ASP A 50 -0.84 -7.94 30.14
C ASP A 50 -0.44 -7.15 28.89
N ILE A 51 -0.08 -7.83 27.80
CA ILE A 51 0.17 -7.16 26.52
C ILE A 51 -1.20 -6.89 25.90
N GLY A 52 -1.69 -5.66 26.08
CA GLY A 52 -2.90 -5.21 25.37
C GLY A 52 -2.71 -5.44 23.87
N HIS A 53 -3.72 -6.01 23.21
CA HIS A 53 -3.68 -6.09 21.76
C HIS A 53 -3.58 -4.68 21.20
N PRO A 54 -2.65 -4.39 20.30
CA PRO A 54 -2.60 -3.10 19.65
C PRO A 54 -3.94 -2.86 18.96
N THR A 55 -4.66 -1.83 19.37
CA THR A 55 -5.94 -1.45 18.80
C THR A 55 -5.79 -0.83 17.42
N PHE A 56 -4.58 -0.38 17.10
CA PHE A 56 -4.22 0.18 15.80
C PHE A 56 -2.92 -0.48 15.34
N VAL A 57 -2.90 -0.88 14.09
CA VAL A 57 -1.73 -1.41 13.40
C VAL A 57 -1.40 -0.43 12.28
N SER A 58 -0.14 -0.02 12.18
CA SER A 58 0.33 0.83 11.09
C SER A 58 -0.01 0.20 9.74
N PRO A 59 -0.39 1.02 8.75
CA PRO A 59 -0.77 0.51 7.44
C PRO A 59 0.42 -0.14 6.75
N HIS A 60 0.23 -1.33 6.21
CA HIS A 60 1.26 -1.98 5.40
C HIS A 60 1.35 -1.33 4.02
N THR A 61 2.56 -1.33 3.45
CA THR A 61 2.76 -0.88 2.06
C THR A 61 3.22 -2.03 1.17
N ASN A 62 4.34 -2.64 1.48
CA ASN A 62 4.89 -3.82 0.81
C ASN A 62 5.26 -4.87 1.85
N PRO A 63 4.30 -5.51 2.53
CA PRO A 63 4.57 -6.37 3.68
C PRO A 63 5.17 -7.72 3.31
N ILE A 64 5.28 -8.02 2.02
CA ILE A 64 5.74 -9.31 1.52
C ILE A 64 6.68 -9.13 0.32
N ALA A 65 7.81 -9.84 0.32
CA ALA A 65 8.74 -9.92 -0.80
C ALA A 65 9.14 -11.36 -1.06
N VAL A 66 9.55 -11.66 -2.28
CA VAL A 66 9.99 -12.99 -2.70
C VAL A 66 11.38 -12.90 -3.33
N HIS A 67 12.27 -13.79 -2.94
CA HIS A 67 13.58 -13.93 -3.56
C HIS A 67 14.10 -15.36 -3.43
N ASN A 68 14.58 -15.94 -4.52
CA ASN A 68 15.21 -17.27 -4.56
C ASN A 68 14.46 -18.37 -3.80
N GLY A 69 13.13 -18.46 -3.97
CA GLY A 69 12.30 -19.48 -3.33
C GLY A 69 12.03 -19.22 -1.83
N GLN A 70 12.44 -18.08 -1.32
CA GLN A 70 12.08 -17.60 0.02
C GLN A 70 11.04 -16.49 -0.08
N VAL A 71 10.12 -16.48 0.88
CA VAL A 71 9.12 -15.43 1.08
C VAL A 71 9.42 -14.74 2.38
N PHE A 72 9.55 -13.44 2.33
CA PHE A 72 9.81 -12.55 3.48
C PHE A 72 8.52 -11.82 3.82
N VAL A 73 8.07 -11.93 5.07
CA VAL A 73 6.81 -11.34 5.52
C VAL A 73 7.04 -10.55 6.80
N VAL A 74 6.66 -9.29 6.82
CA VAL A 74 6.70 -8.50 8.05
C VAL A 74 5.47 -8.76 8.91
N ASN A 75 5.70 -8.96 10.20
CA ASN A 75 4.66 -9.15 11.21
C ASN A 75 4.64 -7.95 12.14
N THR A 76 3.79 -6.98 11.83
CA THR A 76 3.71 -5.70 12.56
C THR A 76 3.49 -5.88 14.05
N PRO A 77 2.50 -6.67 14.54
CA PRO A 77 2.26 -6.82 15.97
C PRO A 77 3.41 -7.47 16.75
N SER A 78 4.22 -8.30 16.11
CA SER A 78 5.33 -9.01 16.76
C SER A 78 6.70 -8.37 16.55
N ALA A 79 6.76 -7.31 15.74
CA ALA A 79 8.01 -6.64 15.36
C ALA A 79 9.05 -7.63 14.80
N THR A 80 8.61 -8.50 13.86
CA THR A 80 9.46 -9.53 13.26
C THR A 80 9.33 -9.56 11.74
N LEU A 81 10.39 -10.05 11.11
CA LEU A 81 10.41 -10.52 9.74
C LEU A 81 10.39 -12.05 9.76
N ASP A 82 9.36 -12.66 9.20
CA ASP A 82 9.30 -14.11 9.02
C ASP A 82 9.88 -14.48 7.65
N VAL A 83 10.72 -15.50 7.65
CA VAL A 83 11.30 -16.12 6.43
C VAL A 83 10.64 -17.47 6.20
N ILE A 84 10.04 -17.64 5.04
CA ILE A 84 9.24 -18.81 4.69
C ILE A 84 9.85 -19.48 3.46
N ASP A 85 10.05 -20.78 3.52
CA ASP A 85 10.37 -21.57 2.34
C ASP A 85 9.11 -21.69 1.46
N ALA A 86 9.19 -21.19 0.23
CA ALA A 86 8.05 -21.14 -0.68
C ALA A 86 7.57 -22.54 -1.11
N ASN A 87 8.48 -23.52 -1.21
CA ASN A 87 8.17 -24.89 -1.65
C ASN A 87 7.46 -25.67 -0.54
N ASN A 88 8.02 -25.63 0.67
CA ASN A 88 7.52 -26.37 1.83
C ASN A 88 6.43 -25.61 2.57
N ARG A 89 6.30 -24.31 2.35
CA ARG A 89 5.36 -23.39 3.04
C ARG A 89 5.56 -23.42 4.55
N THR A 90 6.82 -23.45 4.99
CA THR A 90 7.20 -23.48 6.40
C THR A 90 8.02 -22.27 6.76
N ILE A 91 7.79 -21.72 7.95
CA ILE A 91 8.63 -20.66 8.51
C ILE A 91 9.98 -21.27 8.86
N THR A 92 11.04 -20.78 8.25
CA THR A 92 12.42 -21.22 8.45
C THR A 92 13.17 -20.34 9.44
N ALA A 93 12.77 -19.08 9.57
CA ALA A 93 13.34 -18.15 10.55
C ALA A 93 12.33 -17.05 10.91
N ARG A 94 12.52 -16.48 12.09
CA ARG A 94 11.83 -15.31 12.58
C ARG A 94 12.86 -14.33 13.12
N VAL A 95 13.03 -13.20 12.46
CA VAL A 95 14.06 -12.20 12.74
C VAL A 95 13.44 -11.01 13.44
N PRO A 96 13.82 -10.70 14.70
CA PRO A 96 13.39 -9.47 15.35
C PRO A 96 13.90 -8.24 14.58
N VAL A 97 13.01 -7.26 14.35
CA VAL A 97 13.31 -5.99 13.68
C VAL A 97 12.83 -4.81 14.53
N GLY A 98 12.70 -3.61 13.97
CA GLY A 98 12.16 -2.47 14.70
C GLY A 98 10.65 -2.55 14.91
N ILE A 99 10.07 -1.54 15.58
CA ILE A 99 8.67 -1.52 15.98
C ILE A 99 7.78 -1.17 14.76
N ASP A 100 6.70 -1.91 14.61
CA ASP A 100 5.71 -1.79 13.55
C ASP A 100 6.34 -1.89 12.15
N PRO A 101 6.93 -3.06 11.77
CA PRO A 101 7.42 -3.27 10.43
C PRO A 101 6.24 -3.31 9.43
N VAL A 102 6.33 -2.51 8.35
CA VAL A 102 5.23 -2.30 7.39
C VAL A 102 5.62 -2.61 5.94
N SER A 103 6.91 -2.71 5.66
CA SER A 103 7.41 -2.95 4.30
C SER A 103 8.70 -3.74 4.33
N VAL A 104 8.90 -4.58 3.31
CA VAL A 104 10.11 -5.35 3.11
C VAL A 104 10.55 -5.29 1.66
N ALA A 105 11.84 -5.10 1.42
CA ALA A 105 12.45 -5.14 0.10
C ALA A 105 13.75 -5.92 0.13
N VAL A 106 14.02 -6.68 -0.92
CA VAL A 106 15.28 -7.40 -1.08
C VAL A 106 16.19 -6.61 -2.02
N ARG A 107 17.46 -6.40 -1.60
CA ARG A 107 18.46 -5.76 -2.46
C ARG A 107 18.63 -6.55 -3.76
N PRO A 108 18.84 -5.93 -4.93
CA PRO A 108 18.83 -6.64 -6.22
C PRO A 108 19.79 -7.84 -6.34
N ASP A 109 20.92 -7.80 -5.61
CA ASP A 109 21.86 -8.93 -5.56
C ASP A 109 21.45 -10.03 -4.54
N GLY A 110 20.35 -9.82 -3.83
CA GLY A 110 19.83 -10.76 -2.83
C GLY A 110 20.59 -10.81 -1.51
N GLN A 111 21.62 -9.97 -1.30
CA GLN A 111 22.50 -10.08 -0.13
C GLN A 111 21.93 -9.43 1.14
N GLU A 112 20.97 -8.53 1.01
CA GLU A 112 20.34 -7.85 2.15
C GLU A 112 18.83 -7.77 1.99
N ILE A 113 18.13 -7.85 3.12
CA ILE A 113 16.70 -7.60 3.23
C ILE A 113 16.53 -6.34 4.07
N TRP A 114 15.82 -5.36 3.56
CA TRP A 114 15.54 -4.10 4.24
C TRP A 114 14.09 -4.08 4.70
N VAL A 115 13.86 -3.69 5.96
CA VAL A 115 12.54 -3.65 6.60
C VAL A 115 12.29 -2.26 7.16
N SER A 116 11.25 -1.58 6.66
CA SER A 116 10.78 -0.33 7.25
C SER A 116 10.00 -0.57 8.52
N ASN A 117 10.43 0.07 9.59
CA ASN A 117 9.82 0.02 10.92
C ASN A 117 9.17 1.36 11.21
N HIS A 118 7.88 1.45 11.01
CA HIS A 118 7.11 2.69 10.95
C HIS A 118 7.18 3.49 12.25
N ILE A 119 6.94 2.86 13.40
CA ILE A 119 6.90 3.54 14.71
C ILE A 119 8.30 3.76 15.31
N SER A 120 9.28 2.97 14.94
CA SER A 120 10.66 3.20 15.43
C SER A 120 11.52 4.04 14.51
N ASP A 121 10.95 4.70 13.50
CA ASP A 121 11.60 5.63 12.58
C ASP A 121 12.92 5.09 12.04
N SER A 122 12.86 3.86 11.52
CA SER A 122 14.07 3.16 11.14
C SER A 122 13.87 2.18 9.98
N VAL A 123 14.98 1.82 9.34
CA VAL A 123 15.04 0.65 8.47
C VAL A 123 16.03 -0.35 9.05
N SER A 124 15.56 -1.57 9.35
CA SER A 124 16.42 -2.69 9.72
C SER A 124 17.01 -3.33 8.47
N ILE A 125 18.32 -3.59 8.47
CA ILE A 125 19.03 -4.30 7.41
C ILE A 125 19.37 -5.69 7.91
N VAL A 126 18.81 -6.71 7.29
CA VAL A 126 19.03 -8.13 7.61
C VAL A 126 19.98 -8.72 6.56
N ASP A 127 21.01 -9.42 7.03
CA ASP A 127 21.94 -10.15 6.17
C ASP A 127 21.24 -11.37 5.56
N ASN A 128 21.28 -11.47 4.24
CA ASN A 128 20.66 -12.57 3.48
C ASN A 128 21.68 -13.43 2.72
N ASP A 129 22.98 -13.28 3.00
CA ASP A 129 23.98 -14.20 2.44
C ASP A 129 24.03 -15.51 3.26
N PRO A 130 23.61 -16.66 2.71
CA PRO A 130 23.63 -17.94 3.44
C PRO A 130 25.04 -18.41 3.88
N LYS A 131 26.09 -17.78 3.34
CA LYS A 131 27.48 -18.08 3.71
C LYS A 131 28.02 -17.17 4.80
N SER A 132 27.28 -16.11 5.10
CA SER A 132 27.67 -15.15 6.12
C SER A 132 27.46 -15.73 7.53
N PRO A 133 28.36 -15.44 8.49
CA PRO A 133 28.15 -15.79 9.89
C PRO A 133 26.99 -15.03 10.54
N THR A 134 26.52 -13.95 9.92
CA THR A 134 25.40 -13.14 10.35
C THR A 134 24.12 -13.36 9.55
N TYR A 135 24.07 -14.48 8.79
CA TYR A 135 22.88 -14.83 8.00
C TYR A 135 21.61 -14.77 8.85
N LEU A 136 20.59 -14.07 8.33
CA LEU A 136 19.30 -13.80 8.99
C LEU A 136 19.43 -13.08 10.34
N HIS A 137 20.43 -12.23 10.49
CA HIS A 137 20.53 -11.31 11.61
C HIS A 137 20.46 -9.86 11.13
N VAL A 138 19.93 -8.96 11.97
CA VAL A 138 20.02 -7.53 11.72
C VAL A 138 21.46 -7.07 11.89
N ILE A 139 22.05 -6.57 10.82
CA ILE A 139 23.46 -6.13 10.77
C ILE A 139 23.61 -4.63 10.84
N ALA A 140 22.55 -3.88 10.61
CA ALA A 140 22.52 -2.42 10.73
C ALA A 140 21.08 -1.90 10.83
N THR A 141 20.99 -0.65 11.30
CA THR A 141 19.75 0.12 11.33
C THR A 141 20.02 1.49 10.74
N ILE A 142 19.19 1.92 9.78
CA ILE A 142 19.22 3.27 9.23
C ILE A 142 18.24 4.12 10.02
N GLN A 143 18.72 5.25 10.50
CA GLN A 143 17.97 6.32 11.15
C GLN A 143 18.64 7.67 10.81
N ALA A 144 17.91 8.76 10.94
CA ALA A 144 18.47 10.09 10.81
C ALA A 144 17.87 11.01 11.88
N PHE A 145 18.72 11.82 12.53
CA PHE A 145 18.30 12.75 13.58
C PHE A 145 18.90 14.13 13.34
N ASP A 146 18.13 15.14 13.69
CA ASP A 146 18.66 16.49 13.81
C ASP A 146 19.67 16.56 14.96
N GLN A 147 20.83 17.14 14.70
CA GLN A 147 21.94 17.15 15.67
C GLN A 147 21.65 18.00 16.91
N GLN A 148 20.80 19.02 16.77
CA GLN A 148 20.48 19.98 17.84
C GLN A 148 19.24 19.58 18.61
N SER A 149 18.12 19.39 17.93
CA SER A 149 16.83 19.08 18.54
C SER A 149 16.70 17.61 18.94
N LYS A 150 17.50 16.72 18.35
CA LYS A 150 17.37 15.26 18.43
C LYS A 150 16.04 14.71 17.89
N ALA A 151 15.27 15.54 17.20
CA ALA A 151 14.10 15.08 16.49
C ALA A 151 14.48 14.13 15.37
N THR A 152 13.60 13.17 15.07
CA THR A 152 13.79 12.30 13.92
C THR A 152 13.78 13.13 12.64
N LEU A 153 14.62 12.74 11.71
CA LEU A 153 14.62 13.19 10.33
C LEU A 153 14.32 11.99 9.41
N PHE A 154 13.72 10.93 9.93
CA PHE A 154 13.42 9.71 9.23
C PHE A 154 12.04 9.20 9.70
N ASP A 155 11.04 10.09 9.66
CA ASP A 155 9.76 9.92 10.32
C ASP A 155 8.84 9.01 9.51
N GLU A 156 8.31 7.99 10.18
CA GLU A 156 7.35 7.02 9.66
C GLU A 156 7.75 6.40 8.30
N PRO A 157 8.88 5.67 8.20
CA PRO A 157 9.32 5.04 6.96
C PRO A 157 8.33 3.96 6.49
N MET A 158 8.01 3.99 5.19
CA MET A 158 7.04 3.13 4.52
C MET A 158 7.70 2.29 3.42
N GLY A 159 7.33 2.48 2.15
CA GLY A 159 7.85 1.74 1.02
C GLY A 159 9.37 1.89 0.83
N ILE A 160 10.00 0.80 0.41
CA ILE A 160 11.43 0.74 0.06
C ILE A 160 11.54 0.30 -1.40
N ALA A 161 12.38 0.98 -2.18
CA ALA A 161 12.71 0.57 -3.53
C ALA A 161 14.20 0.77 -3.82
N PHE A 162 14.84 -0.22 -4.43
CA PHE A 162 16.23 -0.14 -4.84
C PHE A 162 16.35 0.33 -6.28
N ALA A 163 17.14 1.38 -6.52
CA ALA A 163 17.56 1.73 -7.88
C ALA A 163 18.59 0.71 -8.41
N ASN A 164 19.48 0.29 -7.54
CA ASN A 164 20.53 -0.71 -7.78
C ASN A 164 21.14 -1.15 -6.43
N ASN A 165 22.25 -1.89 -6.45
CA ASN A 165 22.92 -2.33 -5.21
C ASN A 165 23.61 -1.20 -4.41
N GLN A 166 23.68 0.02 -4.95
CA GLN A 166 24.33 1.17 -4.32
C GLN A 166 23.36 2.24 -3.86
N LYS A 167 22.14 2.29 -4.43
CA LYS A 167 21.14 3.34 -4.14
C LYS A 167 19.78 2.74 -3.86
N ALA A 168 19.17 3.18 -2.79
CA ALA A 168 17.81 2.87 -2.40
C ALA A 168 17.00 4.14 -2.09
N TYR A 169 15.68 4.00 -2.14
CA TYR A 169 14.71 5.02 -1.76
C TYR A 169 13.82 4.49 -0.65
N VAL A 170 13.49 5.35 0.32
CA VAL A 170 12.57 5.07 1.40
C VAL A 170 11.54 6.19 1.47
N ALA A 171 10.27 5.86 1.37
CA ALA A 171 9.20 6.82 1.58
C ALA A 171 9.08 7.17 3.07
N LEU A 172 9.01 8.47 3.38
CA LEU A 172 8.83 9.01 4.73
C LEU A 172 7.47 9.67 4.79
N SER A 173 6.49 8.95 5.34
CA SER A 173 5.08 9.33 5.21
C SER A 173 4.75 10.62 5.95
N SER A 174 5.21 10.79 7.17
CA SER A 174 4.97 11.99 7.97
C SER A 174 5.74 13.22 7.45
N ASP A 175 6.90 13.01 6.85
CA ASP A 175 7.75 14.08 6.30
C ASP A 175 7.30 14.57 4.90
N ASN A 176 6.41 13.84 4.21
CA ASN A 176 6.06 14.05 2.80
C ASN A 176 7.29 14.08 1.88
N GLN A 177 8.23 13.19 2.12
CA GLN A 177 9.52 13.11 1.44
C GLN A 177 9.88 11.67 1.08
N ILE A 178 10.83 11.55 0.15
CA ILE A 178 11.50 10.30 -0.14
C ILE A 178 12.97 10.46 0.23
N ALA A 179 13.45 9.64 1.15
CA ALA A 179 14.88 9.58 1.48
C ALA A 179 15.62 8.81 0.38
N VAL A 180 16.67 9.42 -0.16
CA VAL A 180 17.66 8.75 -1.01
C VAL A 180 18.76 8.23 -0.11
N VAL A 181 19.01 6.93 -0.16
CA VAL A 181 19.95 6.26 0.73
C VAL A 181 21.12 5.69 -0.07
N ASP A 182 22.34 6.02 0.37
CA ASP A 182 23.54 5.30 -0.03
C ASP A 182 23.56 3.95 0.70
N VAL A 183 23.54 2.87 -0.07
CA VAL A 183 23.42 1.51 0.47
C VAL A 183 24.69 1.08 1.22
N ALA A 184 25.86 1.43 0.70
CA ALA A 184 27.15 1.05 1.29
C ALA A 184 27.40 1.81 2.60
N GLU A 185 27.14 3.12 2.61
CA GLU A 185 27.32 3.98 3.78
C GLU A 185 26.15 3.88 4.77
N ARG A 186 24.99 3.33 4.31
CA ARG A 186 23.75 3.22 5.10
C ARG A 186 23.26 4.56 5.62
N LYS A 187 23.31 5.58 4.76
CA LYS A 187 23.01 6.97 5.11
C LYS A 187 22.08 7.61 4.11
N VAL A 188 21.21 8.49 4.61
CA VAL A 188 20.43 9.40 3.78
C VAL A 188 21.38 10.43 3.19
N ILE A 189 21.43 10.50 1.85
CA ILE A 189 22.29 11.43 1.10
C ILE A 189 21.52 12.57 0.42
N LYS A 190 20.21 12.40 0.21
CA LYS A 190 19.33 13.40 -0.40
C LYS A 190 17.89 13.15 0.04
N ARG A 191 17.04 14.17 -0.08
CA ARG A 191 15.60 14.08 0.15
C ARG A 191 14.87 14.66 -1.03
N LEU A 192 13.86 13.93 -1.52
CA LEU A 192 12.98 14.35 -2.60
C LEU A 192 11.66 14.76 -1.96
N THR A 193 11.25 16.01 -2.16
CA THR A 193 10.01 16.54 -1.60
C THR A 193 8.87 16.31 -2.58
N ILE A 194 7.73 15.87 -2.07
CA ILE A 194 6.47 15.83 -2.80
C ILE A 194 5.49 16.83 -2.19
N THR A 195 4.50 17.25 -2.96
CA THR A 195 3.47 18.22 -2.50
C THR A 195 2.18 17.55 -2.03
N ALA A 196 1.98 16.27 -2.34
CA ALA A 196 0.90 15.46 -1.78
C ALA A 196 1.29 14.89 -0.41
N GLN A 197 0.33 14.26 0.27
CA GLN A 197 0.53 13.80 1.64
C GLN A 197 0.71 12.28 1.73
N ASP A 198 1.53 11.87 2.69
CA ASP A 198 1.70 10.50 3.12
C ASP A 198 2.17 9.57 1.97
N PRO A 199 3.39 9.77 1.42
CA PRO A 199 3.95 8.85 0.44
C PRO A 199 4.14 7.47 1.07
N ARG A 200 3.55 6.45 0.47
CA ARG A 200 3.64 5.08 0.99
C ARG A 200 4.20 4.11 -0.02
N ALA A 201 3.51 3.88 -1.12
CA ALA A 201 3.95 2.90 -2.10
C ALA A 201 4.91 3.54 -3.12
N ILE A 202 6.06 2.90 -3.28
CA ILE A 202 7.08 3.29 -4.24
C ILE A 202 7.62 2.07 -4.98
N ALA A 203 8.02 2.26 -6.23
CA ALA A 203 8.67 1.23 -7.04
C ALA A 203 9.72 1.84 -7.97
N VAL A 204 10.72 1.07 -8.32
CA VAL A 204 11.70 1.44 -9.35
C VAL A 204 11.53 0.54 -10.57
N HIS A 205 11.46 1.15 -11.74
CA HIS A 205 11.42 0.45 -13.01
C HIS A 205 12.14 1.27 -14.09
N ASN A 206 13.02 0.63 -14.86
CA ASN A 206 13.74 1.23 -15.99
C ASN A 206 14.36 2.60 -15.70
N GLY A 207 15.11 2.72 -14.59
CA GLY A 207 15.81 3.97 -14.23
C GLY A 207 14.89 5.09 -13.72
N LYS A 208 13.66 4.77 -13.38
CA LYS A 208 12.69 5.71 -12.80
C LYS A 208 12.16 5.21 -11.48
N LEU A 209 12.01 6.14 -10.54
CA LEU A 209 11.30 5.93 -9.27
C LEU A 209 9.88 6.46 -9.40
N TYR A 210 8.92 5.63 -9.11
CA TYR A 210 7.49 5.93 -9.07
C TYR A 210 7.03 6.02 -7.63
N VAL A 211 6.32 7.07 -7.30
CA VAL A 211 5.83 7.33 -5.93
C VAL A 211 4.36 7.70 -5.99
N ILE A 212 3.53 7.02 -5.21
CA ILE A 212 2.14 7.43 -4.97
C ILE A 212 1.98 7.88 -3.52
N PRO A 213 1.34 9.03 -3.26
CA PRO A 213 0.88 9.41 -1.93
C PRO A 213 -0.32 8.54 -1.53
N PHE A 214 -0.53 8.34 -0.25
CA PHE A 214 -1.76 7.70 0.21
C PHE A 214 -2.94 8.66 0.10
N GLU A 215 -2.75 9.89 0.56
CA GLU A 215 -3.75 10.94 0.45
C GLU A 215 -3.41 11.87 -0.72
N SER A 216 -4.19 11.75 -1.80
CA SER A 216 -4.11 12.72 -2.87
C SER A 216 -4.86 13.98 -2.48
N ASN A 217 -4.41 15.13 -2.99
CA ASN A 217 -5.10 16.41 -2.76
C ASN A 217 -6.29 16.61 -3.69
N ASN A 218 -6.81 15.52 -4.23
CA ASN A 218 -7.81 15.51 -5.27
C ASN A 218 -9.13 16.09 -4.76
N LYS A 219 -9.49 17.25 -5.27
CA LYS A 219 -10.82 17.87 -5.14
C LYS A 219 -11.48 17.61 -3.79
N THR A 220 -10.74 17.89 -2.71
CA THR A 220 -11.23 17.67 -1.35
C THR A 220 -12.50 18.48 -1.13
N GLN A 221 -13.53 17.84 -0.61
CA GLN A 221 -14.81 18.43 -0.37
C GLN A 221 -15.01 18.72 1.12
N LEU A 222 -15.37 19.95 1.42
CA LEU A 222 -15.90 20.32 2.71
C LEU A 222 -17.40 20.55 2.56
N SER A 223 -18.20 19.69 3.18
CA SER A 223 -19.65 19.82 3.17
C SER A 223 -20.13 20.42 4.49
N GLY A 224 -21.00 21.39 4.40
CA GLY A 224 -21.68 21.99 5.54
C GLY A 224 -22.37 23.26 5.08
N GLY A 225 -23.67 23.28 4.95
CA GLY A 225 -24.32 24.47 4.52
C GLY A 225 -25.80 24.40 4.25
N MET A 226 -26.38 25.54 3.97
CA MET A 226 -27.80 25.62 3.65
C MET A 226 -28.00 25.33 2.17
N LYS A 227 -29.03 24.58 1.88
CA LYS A 227 -29.46 24.17 0.53
C LYS A 227 -29.56 25.31 -0.47
N ASP A 228 -29.90 26.50 0.03
CA ASP A 228 -30.15 27.71 -0.77
C ASP A 228 -28.85 28.39 -1.25
N SER A 229 -27.70 27.94 -0.81
CA SER A 229 -26.40 28.49 -1.22
C SER A 229 -25.76 27.76 -2.40
N ILE A 230 -26.43 26.72 -2.96
CA ILE A 230 -25.94 25.96 -4.10
C ILE A 230 -26.83 26.24 -5.30
N ASP A 231 -26.31 26.95 -6.23
CA ASP A 231 -26.95 27.25 -7.52
C ASP A 231 -26.81 26.10 -8.55
N GLY A 232 -26.83 24.86 -8.06
CA GLY A 232 -26.72 23.67 -8.89
C GLY A 232 -25.31 23.31 -9.34
N ASP A 233 -24.37 24.22 -9.30
CA ASP A 233 -22.97 24.02 -9.67
C ASP A 233 -22.06 23.93 -8.43
N LEU A 234 -21.01 23.12 -8.53
CA LEU A 234 -20.00 22.98 -7.51
C LEU A 234 -19.21 24.30 -7.37
N VAL A 235 -19.16 24.87 -6.17
CA VAL A 235 -18.38 26.07 -5.89
C VAL A 235 -16.96 25.67 -5.49
N THR A 236 -16.00 26.06 -6.29
CA THR A 236 -14.57 25.88 -5.98
C THR A 236 -14.06 27.05 -5.17
N PHE A 237 -13.44 26.79 -4.01
CA PHE A 237 -12.81 27.83 -3.23
C PHE A 237 -11.54 27.33 -2.53
N ASP A 238 -10.65 28.25 -2.19
CA ASP A 238 -9.45 27.96 -1.42
C ASP A 238 -9.79 27.95 0.08
N ALA A 239 -9.92 26.77 0.67
CA ALA A 239 -10.27 26.62 2.08
C ALA A 239 -9.16 27.10 3.01
N VAL A 240 -7.89 27.04 2.60
CA VAL A 240 -6.78 27.53 3.42
C VAL A 240 -6.83 29.05 3.47
N ALA A 241 -6.94 29.73 2.32
CA ALA A 241 -7.11 31.18 2.29
C ALA A 241 -8.38 31.61 3.04
N HIS A 242 -9.49 30.89 2.87
CA HIS A 242 -10.73 31.16 3.58
C HIS A 242 -10.57 31.00 5.10
N SER A 243 -9.94 29.94 5.57
CA SER A 243 -9.73 29.72 7.01
C SER A 243 -8.80 30.75 7.64
N ILE A 244 -7.83 31.27 6.91
CA ILE A 244 -6.96 32.37 7.35
C ILE A 244 -7.76 33.64 7.51
N VAL A 245 -8.55 34.01 6.50
CA VAL A 245 -9.37 35.23 6.51
C VAL A 245 -10.46 35.18 7.58
N THR A 246 -11.06 34.01 7.81
CA THR A 246 -12.14 33.81 8.78
C THR A 246 -11.67 33.39 10.16
N ASN A 247 -10.36 33.46 10.43
CA ASN A 247 -9.75 33.04 11.68
C ASN A 247 -10.07 31.58 12.05
N SER A 248 -9.91 30.67 11.09
CA SER A 248 -10.14 29.23 11.23
C SER A 248 -11.56 28.81 11.59
N LYS A 249 -12.51 29.74 11.55
CA LYS A 249 -13.91 29.39 11.70
C LYS A 249 -14.53 29.17 10.34
N LEU A 250 -14.44 27.91 9.87
CA LEU A 250 -15.35 27.45 8.83
C LEU A 250 -16.75 27.57 9.40
N SER A 251 -17.54 28.52 8.90
CA SER A 251 -18.94 28.62 9.24
C SER A 251 -19.63 27.35 8.72
N LEU A 252 -20.05 26.47 9.61
CA LEU A 252 -20.96 25.40 9.29
C LEU A 252 -22.27 26.02 8.77
N GLY A 253 -22.34 26.30 7.51
CA GLY A 253 -23.48 26.99 6.93
C GLY A 253 -23.32 27.24 5.44
N HIS A 254 -22.15 26.91 4.89
CA HIS A 254 -21.89 26.98 3.45
C HIS A 254 -21.48 25.63 2.94
N VAL A 255 -22.01 25.22 1.83
CA VAL A 255 -21.53 24.06 1.10
C VAL A 255 -20.26 24.45 0.37
N LEU A 256 -19.20 23.77 0.69
CA LEU A 256 -17.89 24.05 0.18
C LEU A 256 -17.44 22.81 -0.60
N ASP A 257 -17.53 22.89 -1.91
CA ASP A 257 -17.53 21.68 -2.71
C ASP A 257 -16.16 21.22 -3.15
N ILE A 258 -15.24 22.11 -3.43
CA ILE A 258 -13.91 21.73 -3.93
C ILE A 258 -12.88 22.68 -3.34
N VAL A 259 -11.88 22.09 -2.69
CA VAL A 259 -10.72 22.83 -2.19
C VAL A 259 -9.59 22.67 -3.19
N LYS A 260 -9.08 23.79 -3.68
CA LYS A 260 -7.84 23.84 -4.45
C LYS A 260 -6.87 24.75 -3.73
N HIS A 261 -5.65 24.28 -3.55
CA HIS A 261 -4.57 25.09 -3.00
C HIS A 261 -3.38 25.06 -3.97
N PRO A 262 -2.80 26.22 -4.34
CA PRO A 262 -1.70 26.26 -5.32
C PRO A 262 -0.45 25.52 -4.84
N ASP A 263 -0.20 25.50 -3.52
CA ASP A 263 0.95 24.82 -2.92
C ASP A 263 0.68 23.33 -2.64
N MET A 264 -0.57 22.87 -2.82
CA MET A 264 -1.01 21.49 -2.67
C MET A 264 -1.81 21.06 -3.90
N PRO A 265 -1.19 21.03 -5.09
CA PRO A 265 -1.89 20.64 -6.30
C PRO A 265 -2.27 19.17 -6.26
N ASP A 266 -3.35 18.85 -6.96
CA ASP A 266 -3.76 17.48 -7.24
C ASP A 266 -2.64 16.75 -7.99
N ARG A 267 -1.91 15.87 -7.30
CA ARG A 267 -0.82 15.08 -7.86
C ARG A 267 -0.79 13.73 -7.19
N ASP A 268 -1.06 12.70 -7.97
CA ASP A 268 -1.28 11.34 -7.49
C ASP A 268 -0.14 10.38 -7.82
N LEU A 269 0.67 10.72 -8.82
CA LEU A 269 1.84 9.96 -9.18
C LEU A 269 3.00 10.91 -9.46
N TYR A 270 4.12 10.66 -8.80
CA TYR A 270 5.39 11.34 -9.03
C TYR A 270 6.38 10.37 -9.65
N VAL A 271 7.07 10.82 -10.67
CA VAL A 271 8.12 10.04 -11.34
C VAL A 271 9.42 10.82 -11.27
N PHE A 272 10.42 10.22 -10.64
CA PHE A 272 11.78 10.77 -10.56
C PHE A 272 12.72 9.93 -11.42
N ASP A 273 13.72 10.58 -12.01
CA ASP A 273 14.84 9.90 -12.64
C ASP A 273 15.80 9.37 -11.56
N THR A 274 16.20 8.09 -11.64
CA THR A 274 17.03 7.48 -10.58
C THR A 274 18.52 7.82 -10.70
N GLU A 275 18.98 8.39 -11.79
CA GLU A 275 20.37 8.84 -11.95
C GLU A 275 20.56 10.24 -11.35
N THR A 276 19.66 11.16 -11.65
CA THR A 276 19.73 12.57 -11.25
C THR A 276 18.96 12.87 -9.96
N ASP A 277 18.02 12.02 -9.58
CA ASP A 277 17.03 12.24 -8.50
C ASP A 277 16.19 13.50 -8.73
N GLU A 278 15.88 13.81 -9.97
CA GLU A 278 15.02 14.93 -10.33
C GLU A 278 13.60 14.46 -10.69
N LEU A 279 12.62 15.27 -10.34
CA LEU A 279 11.23 15.04 -10.72
C LEU A 279 11.10 15.26 -12.24
N VAL A 280 10.72 14.22 -12.96
CA VAL A 280 10.58 14.26 -14.42
C VAL A 280 9.13 14.29 -14.87
N GLU A 281 8.21 13.80 -14.03
CA GLU A 281 6.79 13.77 -14.38
C GLU A 281 5.89 13.71 -13.16
N THR A 282 4.68 14.26 -13.30
CA THR A 282 3.57 14.10 -12.34
C THR A 282 2.28 13.80 -13.08
N VAL A 283 1.44 12.96 -12.48
CA VAL A 283 0.09 12.67 -12.98
C VAL A 283 -0.91 13.01 -11.90
N ASP A 284 -2.01 13.62 -12.28
CA ASP A 284 -3.10 14.04 -11.42
C ASP A 284 -4.39 13.23 -11.69
N THR A 285 -5.37 13.37 -10.82
CA THR A 285 -6.73 12.85 -11.00
C THR A 285 -6.77 11.33 -11.22
N LEU A 286 -5.99 10.57 -10.44
CA LEU A 286 -5.95 9.11 -10.48
C LEU A 286 -6.84 8.44 -9.42
N GLY A 287 -7.11 9.11 -8.32
CA GLY A 287 -7.93 8.60 -7.22
C GLY A 287 -7.79 9.44 -5.95
N THR A 288 -8.46 9.06 -4.87
CA THR A 288 -8.42 9.81 -3.61
C THR A 288 -7.52 9.16 -2.58
N LEU A 289 -7.62 7.85 -2.39
CA LEU A 289 -6.76 7.09 -1.50
C LEU A 289 -6.03 6.03 -2.32
N LEU A 290 -4.71 6.17 -2.43
CA LEU A 290 -3.86 5.33 -3.29
C LEU A 290 -3.09 4.34 -2.40
N TYR A 291 -3.35 3.04 -2.55
CA TYR A 291 -2.85 2.02 -1.63
C TYR A 291 -1.59 1.31 -2.11
N GLY A 292 -1.58 0.85 -3.34
CA GLY A 292 -0.47 0.07 -3.89
C GLY A 292 -0.28 0.31 -5.37
N LEU A 293 0.93 0.05 -5.86
CA LEU A 293 1.25 0.16 -7.28
C LEU A 293 2.08 -1.04 -7.75
N THR A 294 1.92 -1.37 -9.03
CA THR A 294 2.81 -2.26 -9.77
C THR A 294 3.05 -1.72 -11.17
N ILE A 295 4.11 -2.17 -11.82
CA ILE A 295 4.51 -1.68 -13.13
C ILE A 295 4.81 -2.88 -14.01
N ASP A 296 4.28 -2.88 -15.23
CA ASP A 296 4.56 -3.94 -16.19
C ASP A 296 5.87 -3.72 -16.97
N SER A 297 6.25 -4.68 -17.80
CA SER A 297 7.49 -4.62 -18.59
C SER A 297 7.51 -3.44 -19.59
N MET A 298 6.33 -2.94 -19.99
CA MET A 298 6.19 -1.80 -20.90
C MET A 298 6.22 -0.44 -20.18
N GLY A 299 6.26 -0.44 -18.84
CA GLY A 299 6.25 0.78 -18.03
C GLY A 299 4.84 1.35 -17.77
N ARG A 300 3.77 0.59 -18.00
CA ARG A 300 2.42 0.98 -17.57
C ARG A 300 2.30 0.80 -16.07
N VAL A 301 1.81 1.81 -15.39
CA VAL A 301 1.63 1.81 -13.93
C VAL A 301 0.19 1.43 -13.61
N PHE A 302 0.02 0.47 -12.72
CA PHE A 302 -1.28 0.05 -12.19
C PHE A 302 -1.36 0.42 -10.71
N ILE A 303 -2.42 1.12 -10.32
CA ILE A 303 -2.62 1.64 -8.97
C ILE A 303 -3.91 1.09 -8.39
N ALA A 304 -3.82 0.43 -7.25
CA ALA A 304 -4.98 0.05 -6.45
C ALA A 304 -5.44 1.25 -5.62
N GLN A 305 -6.70 1.67 -5.78
CA GLN A 305 -7.17 2.91 -5.20
C GLN A 305 -8.68 2.92 -4.89
N THR A 306 -9.08 3.89 -4.07
CA THR A 306 -10.48 4.28 -3.94
C THR A 306 -10.64 5.74 -4.33
N ASP A 307 -11.68 6.04 -5.11
CA ASP A 307 -12.02 7.40 -5.50
C ASP A 307 -13.26 7.90 -4.75
N ALA A 308 -13.12 9.00 -4.02
CA ALA A 308 -14.21 9.62 -3.29
C ALA A 308 -15.19 10.28 -4.25
N ARG A 309 -16.47 10.00 -4.06
CA ARG A 309 -17.54 10.61 -4.85
C ARG A 309 -17.83 12.04 -4.38
N ASN A 310 -16.82 12.89 -4.43
CA ASN A 310 -16.88 14.25 -3.87
C ASN A 310 -17.94 15.12 -4.53
N ASP A 311 -18.13 15.00 -5.84
CA ASP A 311 -19.18 15.71 -6.61
C ASP A 311 -20.59 15.33 -6.18
N ALA A 312 -20.83 14.07 -5.87
CA ALA A 312 -22.10 13.59 -5.34
C ALA A 312 -22.24 13.91 -3.84
N ASN A 313 -21.14 13.81 -3.08
CA ASN A 313 -21.15 14.04 -1.64
C ASN A 313 -21.48 15.49 -1.27
N GLY A 314 -21.07 16.49 -2.05
CA GLY A 314 -21.39 17.87 -1.80
C GLY A 314 -22.88 18.17 -1.84
N ARG A 315 -23.54 17.57 -2.77
CA ARG A 315 -24.99 17.68 -2.87
C ARG A 315 -25.70 16.94 -1.73
N ALA A 316 -25.19 15.77 -1.35
CA ALA A 316 -25.72 14.97 -0.27
C ALA A 316 -25.55 15.65 1.10
N GLY A 317 -24.42 16.30 1.35
CA GLY A 317 -24.14 16.99 2.60
C GLY A 317 -25.14 18.10 2.97
N THR A 318 -25.82 18.67 1.98
CA THR A 318 -26.83 19.73 2.19
C THR A 318 -28.11 19.24 2.84
N GLU A 319 -28.43 17.97 2.67
CA GLU A 319 -29.66 17.36 3.16
C GLU A 319 -29.51 16.66 4.53
N LYS A 320 -28.35 16.76 5.16
CA LYS A 320 -27.99 16.05 6.40
C LYS A 320 -28.06 14.51 6.33
N HIS A 321 -28.06 13.94 5.15
CA HIS A 321 -28.27 12.50 4.93
C HIS A 321 -27.25 11.90 3.96
N GLY A 322 -26.03 12.42 3.93
CA GLY A 322 -25.01 12.13 2.93
C GLY A 322 -24.89 10.69 2.46
N LEU A 323 -24.84 9.73 3.38
CA LEU A 323 -24.71 8.31 3.01
C LEU A 323 -25.94 7.76 2.27
N LYS A 324 -27.13 8.28 2.55
CA LYS A 324 -28.36 7.84 1.88
C LYS A 324 -28.37 8.32 0.42
N GLU A 325 -28.03 9.56 0.17
CA GLU A 325 -27.94 10.13 -1.17
C GLU A 325 -26.81 9.47 -1.98
N LEU A 326 -25.74 9.08 -1.31
CA LEU A 326 -24.66 8.30 -1.89
C LEU A 326 -24.98 6.80 -2.02
N MET A 327 -26.19 6.37 -1.58
CA MET A 327 -26.61 4.98 -1.59
C MET A 327 -25.64 4.06 -0.83
N ASN A 328 -25.06 4.57 0.28
CA ASN A 328 -24.00 3.95 1.09
C ASN A 328 -22.70 3.64 0.31
N ARG A 329 -22.46 4.33 -0.80
CA ARG A 329 -21.23 4.18 -1.59
C ARG A 329 -20.55 5.53 -1.73
N ALA A 330 -19.77 5.89 -0.71
CA ALA A 330 -19.00 7.14 -0.68
C ALA A 330 -17.75 7.08 -1.57
N PHE A 331 -17.26 5.86 -1.86
CA PHE A 331 -16.07 5.62 -2.66
C PHE A 331 -16.36 4.65 -3.80
N LEU A 332 -15.66 4.82 -4.92
CA LEU A 332 -15.52 3.82 -5.98
C LEU A 332 -14.25 3.02 -5.72
N ASN A 333 -14.32 1.71 -5.89
CA ASN A 333 -13.19 0.80 -5.76
C ASN A 333 -12.64 0.50 -7.16
N GLN A 334 -11.39 0.88 -7.43
CA GLN A 334 -10.86 0.89 -8.79
C GLN A 334 -9.40 0.43 -8.85
N ILE A 335 -9.02 -0.07 -10.02
CA ILE A 335 -7.62 -0.12 -10.45
C ILE A 335 -7.45 0.92 -11.53
N THR A 336 -6.49 1.83 -11.34
CA THR A 336 -6.15 2.84 -12.33
C THR A 336 -4.91 2.41 -13.10
N ARG A 337 -4.99 2.36 -14.43
CA ARG A 337 -3.85 2.14 -15.30
C ARG A 337 -3.41 3.45 -15.93
N VAL A 338 -2.13 3.78 -15.78
CA VAL A 338 -1.51 4.96 -16.39
C VAL A 338 -0.47 4.52 -17.40
N ASP A 339 -0.64 4.93 -18.65
CA ASP A 339 0.36 4.73 -19.69
C ASP A 339 1.17 6.02 -19.85
N LEU A 340 2.45 5.96 -19.50
CA LEU A 340 3.39 7.08 -19.56
C LEU A 340 4.21 7.10 -20.86
N SER A 341 4.04 6.11 -21.74
CA SER A 341 4.77 6.01 -23.00
C SER A 341 4.33 7.05 -24.03
N ASP A 342 3.09 7.52 -23.92
CA ASP A 342 2.51 8.48 -24.85
C ASP A 342 2.58 9.90 -24.29
N ARG A 343 3.24 10.78 -25.00
CA ARG A 343 3.62 12.11 -24.50
C ARG A 343 2.48 13.14 -24.43
N SER A 344 1.25 12.82 -24.86
CA SER A 344 0.11 13.74 -24.72
C SER A 344 -1.17 13.25 -25.46
N PRO A 345 -2.36 13.23 -24.85
CA PRO A 345 -2.60 13.26 -23.39
C PRO A 345 -2.25 11.91 -22.76
N LYS A 346 -1.87 11.90 -21.49
CA LYS A 346 -1.62 10.67 -20.73
C LYS A 346 -2.84 9.78 -20.81
N ASN A 347 -2.64 8.53 -21.19
CA ASN A 347 -3.74 7.59 -21.32
C ASN A 347 -4.00 6.93 -19.98
N THR A 348 -4.96 7.47 -19.23
CA THR A 348 -5.42 6.91 -17.95
C THR A 348 -6.69 6.10 -18.20
N THR A 349 -6.71 4.88 -17.68
CA THR A 349 -7.88 3.99 -17.73
C THR A 349 -8.27 3.60 -16.31
N PHE A 350 -9.55 3.75 -16.00
CA PHE A 350 -10.11 3.34 -14.71
C PHE A 350 -10.88 2.03 -14.89
N PHE A 351 -10.54 1.03 -14.12
CA PHE A 351 -11.22 -0.25 -14.07
C PHE A 351 -12.06 -0.32 -12.79
N ASP A 352 -13.38 -0.14 -12.93
CA ASP A 352 -14.31 -0.28 -11.81
C ASP A 352 -14.39 -1.74 -11.36
N LEU A 353 -14.11 -2.00 -10.08
CA LEU A 353 -14.21 -3.35 -9.51
C LEU A 353 -15.65 -3.73 -9.15
N GLU A 354 -16.52 -2.77 -9.07
CA GLU A 354 -17.92 -2.93 -8.70
C GLU A 354 -18.83 -2.13 -9.65
N PRO A 355 -20.10 -2.52 -9.80
CA PRO A 355 -21.05 -1.76 -10.62
C PRO A 355 -21.13 -0.30 -10.20
N SER A 356 -21.18 0.61 -11.16
CA SER A 356 -21.34 2.05 -10.86
C SER A 356 -22.65 2.35 -10.14
N PRO A 357 -22.67 3.25 -9.14
CA PRO A 357 -23.91 3.67 -8.48
C PRO A 357 -24.96 4.21 -9.48
N PRO A 358 -26.25 3.93 -9.28
CA PRO A 358 -26.88 3.39 -8.06
C PRO A 358 -26.87 1.86 -7.91
N ALA A 359 -26.34 1.13 -8.89
CA ALA A 359 -26.24 -0.32 -8.78
C ALA A 359 -25.31 -0.73 -7.65
N GLN A 360 -25.65 -1.82 -6.97
CA GLN A 360 -24.87 -2.41 -5.88
C GLN A 360 -24.29 -3.74 -6.34
N PRO A 361 -23.10 -4.13 -5.83
CA PRO A 361 -22.60 -5.47 -6.04
C PRO A 361 -23.59 -6.50 -5.44
N ALA A 362 -23.70 -7.66 -6.05
CA ALA A 362 -24.51 -8.75 -5.49
C ALA A 362 -23.95 -9.16 -4.11
N PRO A 363 -24.77 -9.67 -3.19
CA PRO A 363 -24.31 -10.14 -1.90
C PRO A 363 -23.13 -11.11 -2.02
N GLY A 364 -22.05 -10.87 -1.28
CA GLY A 364 -20.83 -11.67 -1.29
C GLY A 364 -19.87 -11.41 -2.46
N THR A 365 -20.20 -10.50 -3.40
CA THR A 365 -19.34 -10.18 -4.55
C THR A 365 -18.63 -8.84 -4.46
N ALA A 366 -18.77 -8.11 -3.37
CA ALA A 366 -18.10 -6.84 -3.13
C ALA A 366 -16.57 -6.98 -3.20
N LEU A 367 -15.89 -5.96 -3.73
CA LEU A 367 -14.45 -5.89 -3.93
C LEU A 367 -13.92 -4.57 -3.37
N ALA A 368 -14.26 -4.28 -2.11
CA ALA A 368 -13.96 -3.02 -1.47
C ALA A 368 -12.48 -2.90 -1.05
N THR A 369 -11.95 -1.69 -1.14
CA THR A 369 -10.61 -1.32 -0.72
C THR A 369 -9.54 -2.20 -1.39
N PRO A 370 -9.38 -2.11 -2.72
CA PRO A 370 -8.24 -2.75 -3.39
C PRO A 370 -6.95 -2.18 -2.81
N TYR A 371 -6.00 -3.07 -2.42
CA TYR A 371 -4.88 -2.66 -1.60
C TYR A 371 -3.54 -3.08 -2.19
N GLY A 372 -3.10 -4.31 -1.95
CA GLY A 372 -1.88 -4.85 -2.56
C GLY A 372 -2.15 -5.27 -4.00
N ILE A 373 -1.20 -4.96 -4.88
CA ILE A 373 -1.30 -5.27 -6.31
C ILE A 373 0.03 -5.79 -6.84
N SER A 374 -0.03 -6.81 -7.67
CA SER A 374 1.11 -7.37 -8.38
C SER A 374 0.69 -7.78 -9.79
N ILE A 375 1.65 -7.80 -10.71
CA ILE A 375 1.39 -8.22 -12.10
C ILE A 375 2.18 -9.47 -12.44
N SER A 376 1.59 -10.35 -13.25
CA SER A 376 2.25 -11.56 -13.74
C SER A 376 3.44 -11.22 -14.66
N GLU A 377 4.40 -12.14 -14.76
CA GLU A 377 5.63 -11.97 -15.56
C GLU A 377 5.35 -11.75 -17.06
N ASP A 378 4.22 -12.25 -17.56
CA ASP A 378 3.76 -12.07 -18.94
C ASP A 378 2.91 -10.81 -19.16
N ASP A 379 2.80 -9.93 -18.16
CA ASP A 379 2.02 -8.69 -18.16
C ASP A 379 0.50 -8.88 -18.41
N SER A 380 0.00 -10.10 -18.32
CA SER A 380 -1.39 -10.40 -18.66
C SER A 380 -2.37 -10.28 -17.50
N THR A 381 -1.92 -10.59 -16.28
CA THR A 381 -2.80 -10.76 -15.13
C THR A 381 -2.34 -9.93 -13.92
N LEU A 382 -3.26 -9.13 -13.41
CA LEU A 382 -3.11 -8.48 -12.10
C LEU A 382 -3.64 -9.39 -11.00
N ILE A 383 -2.93 -9.43 -9.89
CA ILE A 383 -3.38 -10.04 -8.64
C ILE A 383 -3.55 -8.91 -7.64
N VAL A 384 -4.77 -8.78 -7.09
CA VAL A 384 -5.14 -7.67 -6.23
C VAL A 384 -5.78 -8.19 -4.95
N THR A 385 -5.33 -7.68 -3.81
CA THR A 385 -6.03 -7.89 -2.54
C THR A 385 -7.14 -6.86 -2.37
N THR A 386 -8.31 -7.26 -1.91
CA THR A 386 -9.42 -6.36 -1.58
C THR A 386 -9.66 -6.39 -0.08
N ALA A 387 -8.95 -5.50 0.62
CA ALA A 387 -8.86 -5.51 2.09
C ALA A 387 -10.20 -5.29 2.81
N GLY A 388 -11.12 -4.56 2.19
CA GLY A 388 -12.47 -4.33 2.74
C GLY A 388 -13.48 -5.43 2.43
N SER A 389 -13.08 -6.46 1.71
CA SER A 389 -13.95 -7.57 1.31
C SER A 389 -13.34 -8.95 1.56
N ASP A 390 -12.18 -9.01 2.22
CA ASP A 390 -11.49 -10.24 2.59
C ASP A 390 -11.28 -11.20 1.40
N LYS A 391 -10.85 -10.63 0.26
CA LYS A 391 -10.65 -11.40 -0.98
C LYS A 391 -9.32 -11.08 -1.66
N VAL A 392 -8.89 -12.03 -2.46
CA VAL A 392 -7.88 -11.84 -3.50
C VAL A 392 -8.55 -12.09 -4.85
N ILE A 393 -8.29 -11.21 -5.80
CA ILE A 393 -8.79 -11.35 -7.16
C ILE A 393 -7.67 -11.48 -8.16
N THR A 394 -7.95 -12.14 -9.25
CA THR A 394 -7.18 -12.08 -10.49
C THR A 394 -7.98 -11.29 -11.53
N MET A 395 -7.28 -10.50 -12.32
CA MET A 395 -7.90 -9.56 -13.24
C MET A 395 -7.04 -9.44 -14.51
N ASP A 396 -7.67 -9.37 -15.66
CA ASP A 396 -6.96 -9.12 -16.91
C ASP A 396 -6.41 -7.69 -16.94
N ALA A 397 -5.11 -7.55 -17.13
CA ALA A 397 -4.41 -6.26 -17.04
C ALA A 397 -4.76 -5.28 -18.19
N ASN A 398 -5.33 -5.77 -19.30
CA ASN A 398 -5.68 -4.95 -20.45
C ASN A 398 -7.15 -4.50 -20.42
N SER A 399 -8.06 -5.44 -20.15
CA SER A 399 -9.50 -5.17 -20.14
C SER A 399 -10.05 -4.73 -18.79
N GLY A 400 -9.38 -5.06 -17.69
CA GLY A 400 -9.88 -4.86 -16.33
C GLY A 400 -10.93 -5.89 -15.91
N GLU A 401 -11.14 -6.96 -16.67
CA GLU A 401 -12.09 -8.01 -16.33
C GLU A 401 -11.60 -8.82 -15.12
N VAL A 402 -12.45 -9.02 -14.14
CA VAL A 402 -12.15 -9.87 -12.97
C VAL A 402 -12.31 -11.33 -13.38
N LEU A 403 -11.18 -12.05 -13.46
CA LEU A 403 -11.10 -13.43 -13.92
C LEU A 403 -11.40 -14.45 -12.80
N GLY A 404 -11.05 -14.12 -11.57
CA GLY A 404 -11.22 -15.01 -10.42
C GLY A 404 -11.31 -14.28 -9.10
N ARG A 405 -11.90 -14.96 -8.10
CA ARG A 405 -12.02 -14.48 -6.72
C ARG A 405 -11.74 -15.61 -5.76
N VAL A 406 -11.00 -15.32 -4.69
CA VAL A 406 -10.71 -16.25 -3.61
C VAL A 406 -10.97 -15.53 -2.30
N ASP A 407 -11.80 -16.13 -1.44
CA ASP A 407 -11.99 -15.67 -0.06
C ASP A 407 -10.75 -15.98 0.76
N VAL A 408 -10.32 -15.02 1.57
CA VAL A 408 -9.14 -15.11 2.43
C VAL A 408 -9.47 -14.64 3.83
N GLU A 409 -8.49 -14.72 4.75
CA GLU A 409 -8.63 -14.15 6.09
C GLU A 409 -8.71 -12.61 6.05
N ALA A 410 -9.11 -12.02 7.18
CA ALA A 410 -9.46 -10.62 7.28
C ALA A 410 -8.35 -9.67 6.85
N VAL A 411 -8.74 -8.66 6.09
CA VAL A 411 -7.95 -7.49 5.72
C VAL A 411 -6.63 -7.82 4.99
N PRO A 412 -6.67 -8.55 3.86
CA PRO A 412 -5.46 -8.86 3.08
C PRO A 412 -4.84 -7.57 2.54
N ARG A 413 -3.56 -7.32 2.83
CA ARG A 413 -2.87 -6.08 2.44
C ARG A 413 -1.68 -6.28 1.51
N GLY A 414 -1.10 -7.46 1.48
CA GLY A 414 0.07 -7.74 0.65
C GLY A 414 -0.16 -8.90 -0.30
N VAL A 415 0.48 -8.83 -1.46
CA VAL A 415 0.53 -9.92 -2.43
C VAL A 415 1.89 -9.92 -3.12
N ALA A 416 2.45 -11.10 -3.32
CA ALA A 416 3.66 -11.29 -4.11
C ALA A 416 3.53 -12.58 -4.94
N LEU A 417 4.22 -12.60 -6.06
CA LEU A 417 4.25 -13.74 -6.97
C LEU A 417 5.56 -14.50 -6.81
N THR A 418 5.47 -15.82 -6.80
CA THR A 418 6.63 -16.72 -6.95
C THR A 418 6.66 -17.22 -8.38
N SER A 419 7.84 -17.19 -8.99
CA SER A 419 8.09 -17.82 -10.28
C SER A 419 8.04 -19.34 -10.19
#